data_eda405816954d3af8279d90fc583ceae
#
_entry.id   eda405816954d3af8279d90fc583ceae
#
_cell.length_a   1.000
_cell.length_b   1.000
_cell.length_c   1.000
_cell.angle_alpha   90.00
_cell.angle_beta   90.00
_cell.angle_gamma   90.00
#
_symmetry.space_group_name_H-M   'P 1'
#
loop_
_entity.id
_entity.type
_entity.pdbx_description
1 polymer ?
#
loop_
_entity_poly.entity_id
_entity_poly.type
_entity_poly.pdbx_seq_one_letter_code
_entity_poly.pdbx_strand_id
1 'polypeptide(L)'
;MNTHSHKLAVLALLFSIAVSGCALTDAHVKPGFTPESGKRSPLSTISPLAISIQVEDQRNPGEQDRVGDKKNGFGAVTAKVLSDKVPTTILYDALKAEFENNAHKIVQTEDRKADALIKIGLKRYWSDLAIHFFDLEMKGTLDADIEILNGVDQNQLASKPLNGTFRESRQIALEGAFEGVLNGALFEFIRTFSRDPNVLDALRTVALQKEKR
;
A
#
# COMPACT_ATOMS: atom_id res chain seq x y z
N MET A 1 30.24 39.08 -36.84
CA MET A 1 28.85 38.78 -36.36
C MET A 1 28.82 37.34 -35.83
N ASN A 2 28.50 37.20 -34.54
CA ASN A 2 28.86 36.00 -33.71
C ASN A 2 28.03 34.73 -33.98
N THR A 3 28.54 33.83 -34.78
CA THR A 3 27.96 32.49 -35.00
C THR A 3 28.00 31.60 -33.74
N HIS A 4 28.84 31.89 -32.76
CA HIS A 4 28.92 31.15 -31.48
C HIS A 4 27.76 31.46 -30.55
N SER A 5 27.20 32.67 -30.54
CA SER A 5 26.07 33.05 -29.68
C SER A 5 24.77 32.32 -30.06
N HIS A 6 24.52 32.14 -31.37
CA HIS A 6 23.35 31.42 -31.82
C HIS A 6 23.40 29.91 -31.51
N LYS A 7 24.60 29.30 -31.55
CA LYS A 7 24.77 27.87 -31.21
C LYS A 7 24.55 27.64 -29.71
N LEU A 8 25.00 28.56 -28.84
CA LEU A 8 24.75 28.45 -27.40
C LEU A 8 23.26 28.61 -27.05
N ALA A 9 22.58 29.56 -27.70
CA ALA A 9 21.15 29.80 -27.48
C ALA A 9 20.28 28.58 -27.92
N VAL A 10 20.60 27.96 -29.06
CA VAL A 10 19.92 26.78 -29.55
C VAL A 10 20.17 25.58 -28.63
N LEU A 11 21.40 25.40 -28.12
CA LEU A 11 21.73 24.32 -27.19
C LEU A 11 21.02 24.48 -25.85
N ALA A 12 20.92 25.71 -25.33
CA ALA A 12 20.19 26.02 -24.10
C ALA A 12 18.66 25.77 -24.26
N LEU A 13 18.11 26.11 -25.43
CA LEU A 13 16.70 25.89 -25.73
C LEU A 13 16.37 24.36 -25.84
N LEU A 14 17.25 23.62 -26.50
CA LEU A 14 17.09 22.13 -26.60
C LEU A 14 17.22 21.45 -25.26
N PHE A 15 18.10 21.93 -24.37
CA PHE A 15 18.24 21.38 -23.01
C PHE A 15 17.01 21.69 -22.14
N SER A 16 16.38 22.85 -22.31
CA SER A 16 15.15 23.23 -21.59
C SER A 16 13.95 22.35 -21.97
N ILE A 17 13.86 21.87 -23.20
CA ILE A 17 12.78 21.00 -23.68
C ILE A 17 12.94 19.55 -23.16
N ALA A 18 14.19 19.08 -23.00
CA ALA A 18 14.47 17.72 -22.52
C ALA A 18 14.10 17.52 -21.04
N VAL A 19 14.16 18.57 -20.21
CA VAL A 19 13.86 18.51 -18.77
C VAL A 19 12.35 18.54 -18.49
N SER A 20 11.54 19.09 -19.38
CA SER A 20 10.08 19.19 -19.20
C SER A 20 9.31 17.88 -19.48
N GLY A 21 9.92 16.91 -20.14
CA GLY A 21 9.25 15.66 -20.54
C GLY A 21 8.83 14.76 -19.36
N CYS A 22 9.64 14.71 -18.30
CA CYS A 22 9.37 13.83 -17.16
C CYS A 22 8.18 14.26 -16.27
N ALA A 23 7.79 15.54 -16.30
CA ALA A 23 6.70 16.06 -15.47
C ALA A 23 5.30 15.78 -16.07
N LEU A 24 5.23 15.49 -17.37
CA LEU A 24 3.98 15.34 -18.12
C LEU A 24 3.65 13.89 -18.49
N THR A 25 4.52 12.94 -18.14
CA THR A 25 4.28 11.49 -18.38
C THR A 25 3.86 10.81 -17.10
N ASP A 26 2.96 9.84 -17.21
CA ASP A 26 2.55 9.01 -16.08
C ASP A 26 3.76 8.28 -15.47
N ALA A 27 3.76 8.14 -14.15
CA ALA A 27 4.75 7.35 -13.43
C ALA A 27 4.20 5.93 -13.19
N HIS A 28 5.04 4.94 -13.40
CA HIS A 28 4.72 3.55 -13.09
C HIS A 28 5.50 3.10 -11.86
N VAL A 29 4.79 2.60 -10.85
CA VAL A 29 5.37 2.15 -9.58
C VAL A 29 5.01 0.69 -9.31
N LYS A 30 5.86 0.00 -8.53
CA LYS A 30 5.69 -1.41 -8.16
C LYS A 30 5.64 -1.58 -6.65
N PRO A 31 4.59 -1.06 -5.99
CA PRO A 31 4.52 -1.18 -4.55
C PRO A 31 4.43 -2.64 -4.13
N GLY A 32 5.08 -2.95 -3.01
CA GLY A 32 5.09 -4.28 -2.47
C GLY A 32 5.52 -4.31 -1.01
N PHE A 33 5.34 -5.47 -0.37
CA PHE A 33 5.71 -5.72 1.00
C PHE A 33 6.52 -7.01 1.10
N THR A 34 7.58 -6.96 1.87
CA THR A 34 8.35 -8.13 2.24
C THR A 34 8.56 -8.08 3.75
N PRO A 35 8.16 -9.12 4.50
CA PRO A 35 8.43 -9.21 5.92
C PRO A 35 9.94 -9.11 6.18
N GLU A 36 10.31 -8.46 7.29
CA GLU A 36 11.72 -8.41 7.69
C GLU A 36 12.23 -9.81 8.04
N SER A 37 13.33 -10.21 7.39
CA SER A 37 13.92 -11.54 7.60
C SER A 37 14.26 -11.79 9.08
N GLY A 38 13.81 -12.93 9.61
CA GLY A 38 14.03 -13.32 10.99
C GLY A 38 13.20 -12.58 12.04
N LYS A 39 12.38 -11.61 11.65
CA LYS A 39 11.46 -10.92 12.57
C LYS A 39 10.05 -11.46 12.43
N ARG A 40 9.41 -11.74 13.56
CA ARG A 40 8.01 -12.15 13.65
C ARG A 40 7.19 -11.09 14.38
N SER A 41 5.95 -10.93 13.96
CA SER A 41 4.99 -10.07 14.65
C SER A 41 4.29 -10.84 15.79
N PRO A 42 3.47 -10.15 16.61
CA PRO A 42 2.66 -10.80 17.64
C PRO A 42 1.70 -11.87 17.11
N LEU A 43 1.39 -11.90 15.80
CA LEU A 43 0.63 -12.99 15.18
C LEU A 43 1.26 -14.36 15.42
N SER A 44 2.60 -14.45 15.52
CA SER A 44 3.32 -15.69 15.81
C SER A 44 3.06 -16.28 17.21
N THR A 45 2.43 -15.53 18.11
CA THR A 45 2.02 -16.01 19.44
C THR A 45 0.70 -16.76 19.41
N ILE A 46 0.03 -16.82 18.26
CA ILE A 46 -1.27 -17.50 18.06
C ILE A 46 -0.99 -18.85 17.43
N SER A 47 -1.66 -19.90 17.90
CA SER A 47 -1.58 -21.25 17.31
C SER A 47 -1.88 -21.19 15.80
N PRO A 48 -1.17 -21.97 14.96
CA PRO A 48 -1.32 -21.91 13.50
C PRO A 48 -2.76 -22.08 13.02
N LEU A 49 -3.23 -21.14 12.22
CA LEU A 49 -4.57 -21.08 11.65
C LEU A 49 -4.51 -21.21 10.12
N ALA A 50 -5.58 -21.78 9.54
CA ALA A 50 -5.91 -21.66 8.13
C ALA A 50 -6.75 -20.41 7.93
N ILE A 51 -6.22 -19.42 7.20
CA ILE A 51 -6.82 -18.09 7.05
C ILE A 51 -7.21 -17.88 5.59
N SER A 52 -8.45 -17.46 5.37
CA SER A 52 -8.90 -16.92 4.08
C SER A 52 -8.89 -15.40 4.11
N ILE A 53 -8.40 -14.77 3.05
CA ILE A 53 -8.34 -13.31 2.91
C ILE A 53 -9.16 -12.90 1.70
N GLN A 54 -10.05 -11.94 1.88
CA GLN A 54 -10.82 -11.31 0.81
C GLN A 54 -10.54 -9.81 0.85
N VAL A 55 -10.11 -9.23 -0.28
CA VAL A 55 -9.89 -7.78 -0.39
C VAL A 55 -10.80 -7.23 -1.47
N GLU A 56 -11.66 -6.29 -1.11
CA GLU A 56 -12.57 -5.58 -2.00
C GLU A 56 -12.09 -4.15 -2.21
N ASP A 57 -12.16 -3.68 -3.44
CA ASP A 57 -11.84 -2.28 -3.77
C ASP A 57 -13.07 -1.40 -3.53
N GLN A 58 -13.03 -0.60 -2.47
CA GLN A 58 -14.06 0.38 -2.10
C GLN A 58 -13.63 1.82 -2.42
N ARG A 59 -12.54 1.99 -3.18
CA ARG A 59 -12.09 3.30 -3.68
C ARG A 59 -13.05 3.81 -4.75
N ASN A 60 -12.85 5.07 -5.16
CA ASN A 60 -13.67 5.65 -6.22
C ASN A 60 -13.58 4.84 -7.53
N PRO A 61 -14.71 4.60 -8.23
CA PRO A 61 -14.69 3.97 -9.52
C PRO A 61 -13.77 4.70 -10.51
N GLY A 62 -12.92 3.95 -11.23
CA GLY A 62 -11.95 4.50 -12.17
C GLY A 62 -10.54 4.74 -11.61
N GLU A 63 -10.31 4.43 -10.33
CA GLU A 63 -8.97 4.47 -9.70
C GLU A 63 -8.30 3.10 -9.62
N GLN A 64 -8.66 2.14 -10.48
CA GLN A 64 -8.24 0.74 -10.34
C GLN A 64 -6.73 0.56 -10.16
N ASP A 65 -5.91 1.22 -10.98
CA ASP A 65 -4.46 1.19 -10.95
C ASP A 65 -3.84 2.51 -10.49
N ARG A 66 -4.63 3.59 -10.37
CA ARG A 66 -4.15 4.90 -9.97
C ARG A 66 -3.95 4.96 -8.46
N VAL A 67 -2.71 5.34 -8.07
CA VAL A 67 -2.27 5.40 -6.67
C VAL A 67 -1.65 6.75 -6.30
N GLY A 68 -1.83 7.77 -7.13
CA GLY A 68 -1.34 9.12 -6.85
C GLY A 68 -1.39 10.04 -8.07
N ASP A 69 -0.89 11.25 -7.86
CA ASP A 69 -0.78 12.29 -8.88
C ASP A 69 0.57 12.99 -8.84
N LYS A 70 1.14 13.23 -10.03
CA LYS A 70 2.21 14.20 -10.20
C LYS A 70 1.61 15.60 -10.24
N LYS A 71 2.26 16.55 -9.60
CA LYS A 71 1.85 17.95 -9.56
C LYS A 71 2.99 18.87 -9.99
N ASN A 72 2.66 19.98 -10.64
CA ASN A 72 3.62 21.03 -10.92
C ASN A 72 3.83 21.93 -9.69
N GLY A 73 4.76 22.91 -9.78
CA GLY A 73 5.06 23.86 -8.71
C GLY A 73 3.88 24.74 -8.26
N PHE A 74 2.78 24.76 -9.00
CA PHE A 74 1.54 25.46 -8.66
C PHE A 74 0.48 24.52 -8.05
N GLY A 75 0.81 23.22 -7.85
CA GLY A 75 -0.12 22.20 -7.31
C GLY A 75 -1.10 21.62 -8.33
N ALA A 76 -1.03 22.02 -9.60
CA ALA A 76 -1.88 21.44 -10.64
C ALA A 76 -1.40 20.04 -11.02
N VAL A 77 -2.35 19.09 -11.14
CA VAL A 77 -2.07 17.72 -11.58
C VAL A 77 -1.59 17.74 -13.04
N THR A 78 -0.44 17.14 -13.30
CA THR A 78 0.19 17.07 -14.61
C THR A 78 0.22 15.67 -15.20
N ALA A 79 0.25 14.64 -14.36
CA ALA A 79 0.26 13.24 -14.76
C ALA A 79 -0.21 12.35 -13.59
N LYS A 80 -0.45 11.08 -13.86
CA LYS A 80 -0.88 10.09 -12.87
C LYS A 80 0.30 9.31 -12.33
N VAL A 81 0.12 8.72 -11.14
CA VAL A 81 0.97 7.65 -10.62
C VAL A 81 0.16 6.37 -10.68
N LEU A 82 0.61 5.43 -11.50
CA LEU A 82 -0.05 4.17 -11.78
C LEU A 82 0.74 3.01 -11.16
N SER A 83 0.03 2.06 -10.59
CA SER A 83 0.61 0.84 -10.04
C SER A 83 0.57 -0.29 -11.05
N ASP A 84 1.65 -1.07 -11.19
CA ASP A 84 1.72 -2.23 -12.09
C ASP A 84 0.79 -3.38 -11.66
N LYS A 85 0.38 -3.40 -10.38
CA LYS A 85 -0.62 -4.32 -9.83
C LYS A 85 -1.77 -3.53 -9.24
N VAL A 86 -2.98 -4.06 -9.31
CA VAL A 86 -4.13 -3.44 -8.61
C VAL A 86 -3.89 -3.44 -7.09
N PRO A 87 -4.20 -2.35 -6.39
CA PRO A 87 -3.96 -2.21 -4.95
C PRO A 87 -4.56 -3.31 -4.07
N THR A 88 -5.70 -3.89 -4.45
CA THR A 88 -6.27 -5.03 -3.73
C THR A 88 -5.36 -6.26 -3.76
N THR A 89 -4.71 -6.53 -4.88
CA THR A 89 -3.72 -7.61 -5.00
C THR A 89 -2.47 -7.31 -4.16
N ILE A 90 -2.01 -6.05 -4.15
CA ILE A 90 -0.85 -5.64 -3.34
C ILE A 90 -1.14 -5.86 -1.85
N LEU A 91 -2.32 -5.45 -1.38
CA LEU A 91 -2.73 -5.61 0.02
C LEU A 91 -2.92 -7.09 0.39
N TYR A 92 -3.54 -7.88 -0.51
CA TYR A 92 -3.67 -9.32 -0.34
C TYR A 92 -2.29 -10.00 -0.22
N ASP A 93 -1.37 -9.72 -1.16
CA ASP A 93 -0.01 -10.29 -1.18
C ASP A 93 0.75 -9.92 0.12
N ALA A 94 0.59 -8.68 0.61
CA ALA A 94 1.22 -8.21 1.83
C ALA A 94 0.72 -8.95 3.08
N LEU A 95 -0.59 -9.09 3.23
CA LEU A 95 -1.19 -9.82 4.35
C LEU A 95 -0.86 -11.31 4.30
N LYS A 96 -0.90 -11.91 3.11
CA LYS A 96 -0.48 -13.29 2.90
C LYS A 96 0.96 -13.49 3.38
N ALA A 97 1.89 -12.64 2.93
CA ALA A 97 3.29 -12.73 3.34
C ALA A 97 3.48 -12.57 4.85
N GLU A 98 2.73 -11.64 5.49
CA GLU A 98 2.77 -11.43 6.93
C GLU A 98 2.26 -12.66 7.70
N PHE A 99 1.13 -13.25 7.31
CA PHE A 99 0.59 -14.45 7.96
C PHE A 99 1.51 -15.66 7.78
N GLU A 100 2.02 -15.90 6.58
CA GLU A 100 2.95 -17.00 6.29
C GLU A 100 4.26 -16.85 7.08
N ASN A 101 4.79 -15.63 7.21
CA ASN A 101 5.97 -15.33 8.04
C ASN A 101 5.73 -15.68 9.53
N ASN A 102 4.48 -15.65 9.99
CA ASN A 102 4.07 -15.95 11.36
C ASN A 102 3.50 -17.37 11.53
N ALA A 103 3.78 -18.29 10.61
CA ALA A 103 3.42 -19.71 10.63
C ALA A 103 1.91 -20.00 10.46
N HIS A 104 1.11 -19.07 9.95
CA HIS A 104 -0.25 -19.33 9.52
C HIS A 104 -0.27 -19.79 8.06
N LYS A 105 -1.34 -20.49 7.66
CA LYS A 105 -1.54 -20.98 6.30
C LYS A 105 -2.62 -20.16 5.60
N ILE A 106 -2.36 -19.68 4.39
CA ILE A 106 -3.40 -19.05 3.56
C ILE A 106 -4.10 -20.13 2.74
N VAL A 107 -5.42 -20.10 2.76
CA VAL A 107 -6.33 -20.99 2.02
C VAL A 107 -7.26 -20.16 1.13
N GLN A 108 -7.74 -20.76 0.03
CA GLN A 108 -8.68 -20.09 -0.85
C GLN A 108 -10.05 -19.97 -0.20
N THR A 109 -10.78 -18.93 -0.53
CA THR A 109 -12.12 -18.63 0.05
C THR A 109 -13.15 -19.73 -0.22
N GLU A 110 -13.01 -20.44 -1.33
CA GLU A 110 -13.88 -21.54 -1.75
C GLU A 110 -13.63 -22.82 -0.96
N ASP A 111 -12.45 -22.96 -0.38
CA ASP A 111 -12.12 -24.04 0.54
C ASP A 111 -12.81 -23.77 1.88
N ARG A 112 -13.97 -24.39 2.14
CA ARG A 112 -14.70 -24.32 3.44
C ARG A 112 -13.89 -24.79 4.66
N LYS A 113 -12.57 -24.72 4.58
CA LYS A 113 -11.58 -25.17 5.57
C LYS A 113 -10.86 -24.04 6.27
N ALA A 114 -11.25 -22.78 6.04
CA ALA A 114 -10.67 -21.67 6.76
C ALA A 114 -11.10 -21.70 8.23
N ASP A 115 -10.15 -21.52 9.15
CA ASP A 115 -10.45 -21.31 10.56
C ASP A 115 -10.95 -19.88 10.78
N ALA A 116 -10.37 -18.90 10.07
CA ALA A 116 -10.78 -17.51 10.08
C ALA A 116 -10.92 -16.95 8.66
N LEU A 117 -11.90 -16.06 8.46
CA LEU A 117 -12.08 -15.27 7.25
C LEU A 117 -11.80 -13.80 7.59
N ILE A 118 -10.87 -13.18 6.84
CA ILE A 118 -10.53 -11.76 6.96
C ILE A 118 -11.04 -11.06 5.72
N LYS A 119 -12.03 -10.18 5.91
CA LYS A 119 -12.55 -9.31 4.86
C LYS A 119 -11.97 -7.93 5.01
N ILE A 120 -11.57 -7.32 3.90
CA ILE A 120 -10.94 -6.01 3.87
C ILE A 120 -11.58 -5.17 2.77
N GLY A 121 -12.17 -4.05 3.16
CA GLY A 121 -12.64 -3.02 2.24
C GLY A 121 -11.56 -1.94 2.08
N LEU A 122 -10.84 -1.96 0.97
CA LEU A 122 -9.80 -0.97 0.67
C LEU A 122 -10.43 0.37 0.28
N LYS A 123 -10.31 1.40 1.13
CA LYS A 123 -10.89 2.73 0.91
C LYS A 123 -9.91 3.73 0.28
N ARG A 124 -8.62 3.58 0.55
CA ARG A 124 -7.57 4.44 0.01
C ARG A 124 -6.24 3.71 -0.05
N TYR A 125 -5.54 3.85 -1.16
CA TYR A 125 -4.11 3.57 -1.29
C TYR A 125 -3.53 4.61 -2.22
N TRP A 126 -2.85 5.59 -1.65
CA TRP A 126 -2.57 6.84 -2.35
C TRP A 126 -1.26 7.48 -1.92
N SER A 127 -0.55 8.06 -2.88
CA SER A 127 0.60 8.93 -2.67
C SER A 127 0.23 10.37 -2.96
N ASP A 128 0.38 11.24 -1.97
CA ASP A 128 0.21 12.69 -2.08
C ASP A 128 1.57 13.38 -2.15
N LEU A 129 1.66 14.42 -2.97
CA LEU A 129 2.81 15.31 -3.05
C LEU A 129 2.38 16.72 -2.64
N ALA A 130 2.99 17.23 -1.56
CA ALA A 130 2.91 18.64 -1.17
C ALA A 130 4.21 19.34 -1.51
N ILE A 131 4.12 20.49 -2.18
CA ILE A 131 5.26 21.29 -2.62
C ILE A 131 5.37 22.49 -1.69
N HIS A 132 6.48 22.60 -0.98
CA HIS A 132 6.83 23.71 -0.12
C HIS A 132 7.96 24.54 -0.75
N PHE A 133 8.25 25.70 -0.17
CA PHE A 133 9.24 26.63 -0.74
C PHE A 133 10.66 26.05 -0.80
N PHE A 134 11.04 25.19 0.14
CA PHE A 134 12.38 24.62 0.23
C PHE A 134 12.44 23.11 0.07
N ASP A 135 11.30 22.40 0.15
CA ASP A 135 11.24 20.95 0.10
C ASP A 135 9.94 20.43 -0.51
N LEU A 136 9.93 19.15 -0.78
CA LEU A 136 8.77 18.40 -1.20
C LEU A 136 8.42 17.40 -0.09
N GLU A 137 7.23 17.48 0.45
CA GLU A 137 6.71 16.43 1.34
C GLU A 137 5.91 15.41 0.52
N MET A 138 6.31 14.16 0.61
CA MET A 138 5.58 13.03 0.05
C MET A 138 4.92 12.24 1.17
N LYS A 139 3.65 11.89 0.97
CA LYS A 139 2.87 11.13 1.94
C LYS A 139 2.19 9.94 1.28
N GLY A 140 2.47 8.73 1.76
CA GLY A 140 1.69 7.54 1.45
C GLY A 140 0.58 7.33 2.48
N THR A 141 -0.60 6.90 2.03
CA THR A 141 -1.74 6.58 2.91
C THR A 141 -2.41 5.31 2.42
N LEU A 142 -2.68 4.37 3.34
CA LEU A 142 -3.52 3.21 3.12
C LEU A 142 -4.61 3.18 4.20
N ASP A 143 -5.89 3.26 3.78
CA ASP A 143 -7.05 3.18 4.66
C ASP A 143 -7.90 1.98 4.24
N ALA A 144 -8.30 1.15 5.21
CA ALA A 144 -9.18 0.02 4.96
C ALA A 144 -10.05 -0.30 6.19
N ASP A 145 -11.25 -0.81 5.94
CA ASP A 145 -12.04 -1.47 6.98
C ASP A 145 -11.67 -2.94 7.05
N ILE A 146 -11.52 -3.46 8.24
CA ILE A 146 -11.19 -4.85 8.51
C ILE A 146 -12.37 -5.51 9.22
N GLU A 147 -12.77 -6.69 8.74
CA GLU A 147 -13.67 -7.60 9.45
C GLU A 147 -12.98 -8.95 9.63
N ILE A 148 -13.06 -9.52 10.82
CA ILE A 148 -12.58 -10.87 11.13
C ILE A 148 -13.77 -11.70 11.55
N LEU A 149 -14.00 -12.79 10.80
CA LEU A 149 -15.08 -13.71 11.03
C LEU A 149 -14.52 -15.09 11.38
N ASN A 150 -15.24 -15.82 12.22
CA ASN A 150 -15.00 -17.25 12.40
C ASN A 150 -15.28 -17.97 11.08
N GLY A 151 -14.36 -18.79 10.61
CA GLY A 151 -14.49 -19.47 9.31
C GLY A 151 -15.61 -20.52 9.25
N VAL A 152 -16.10 -21.01 10.40
CA VAL A 152 -17.09 -22.09 10.47
C VAL A 152 -18.52 -21.53 10.52
N ASP A 153 -18.80 -20.66 11.47
CA ASP A 153 -20.15 -20.13 11.71
C ASP A 153 -20.35 -18.70 11.15
N GLN A 154 -19.31 -18.12 10.57
CA GLN A 154 -19.30 -16.76 10.00
C GLN A 154 -19.63 -15.65 11.01
N ASN A 155 -19.57 -15.95 12.32
CA ASN A 155 -19.77 -14.94 13.35
C ASN A 155 -18.65 -13.91 13.30
N GLN A 156 -19.03 -12.62 13.30
CA GLN A 156 -18.09 -11.51 13.34
C GLN A 156 -17.43 -11.41 14.72
N LEU A 157 -16.10 -11.48 14.76
CA LEU A 157 -15.30 -11.40 15.98
C LEU A 157 -14.67 -10.01 16.17
N ALA A 158 -14.36 -9.32 15.08
CA ALA A 158 -13.87 -7.95 15.11
C ALA A 158 -14.27 -7.21 13.83
N SER A 159 -14.50 -5.90 13.96
CA SER A 159 -14.67 -4.99 12.81
C SER A 159 -14.18 -3.61 13.20
N LYS A 160 -13.29 -3.03 12.37
CA LYS A 160 -12.74 -1.70 12.61
C LYS A 160 -12.02 -1.12 11.40
N PRO A 161 -11.93 0.23 11.30
CA PRO A 161 -11.01 0.86 10.36
C PRO A 161 -9.57 0.74 10.84
N LEU A 162 -8.64 0.55 9.90
CA LEU A 162 -7.20 0.63 10.11
C LEU A 162 -6.57 1.57 9.08
N ASN A 163 -5.46 2.20 9.50
CA ASN A 163 -4.71 3.14 8.68
C ASN A 163 -3.22 2.83 8.75
N GLY A 164 -2.55 2.98 7.60
CA GLY A 164 -1.11 3.05 7.47
C GLY A 164 -0.71 4.36 6.80
N THR A 165 0.15 5.14 7.42
CA THR A 165 0.64 6.41 6.87
C THR A 165 2.14 6.48 6.99
N PHE A 166 2.79 6.91 5.90
CA PHE A 166 4.23 7.16 5.86
C PHE A 166 4.50 8.51 5.19
N ARG A 167 5.49 9.24 5.70
CA ARG A 167 5.89 10.55 5.16
C ARG A 167 7.40 10.60 4.93
N GLU A 168 7.78 11.29 3.88
CA GLU A 168 9.18 11.54 3.55
C GLU A 168 9.33 12.94 2.95
N SER A 169 10.34 13.69 3.41
CA SER A 169 10.71 14.98 2.80
C SER A 169 11.89 14.77 1.86
N ARG A 170 11.81 15.34 0.67
CA ARG A 170 12.85 15.28 -0.37
C ARG A 170 13.02 16.62 -1.06
N GLN A 171 14.18 16.83 -1.68
CA GLN A 171 14.41 18.01 -2.52
C GLN A 171 13.89 17.85 -3.94
N ILE A 172 13.76 16.62 -4.42
CA ILE A 172 13.29 16.28 -5.77
C ILE A 172 12.34 15.09 -5.70
N ALA A 173 11.18 15.20 -6.35
CA ALA A 173 10.22 14.10 -6.51
C ALA A 173 10.62 13.23 -7.72
N LEU A 174 11.29 12.11 -7.45
CA LEU A 174 11.56 11.06 -8.43
C LEU A 174 10.47 9.97 -8.36
N GLU A 175 10.31 9.18 -9.42
CA GLU A 175 9.32 8.07 -9.47
C GLU A 175 9.49 7.09 -8.31
N GLY A 176 10.71 6.74 -7.94
CA GLY A 176 11.00 5.91 -6.77
C GLY A 176 10.55 6.49 -5.42
N ALA A 177 10.32 7.81 -5.33
CA ALA A 177 9.80 8.42 -4.11
C ALA A 177 8.31 8.12 -3.91
N PHE A 178 7.50 8.06 -4.99
CA PHE A 178 6.10 7.63 -4.92
C PHE A 178 6.00 6.17 -4.47
N GLU A 179 6.82 5.29 -5.04
CA GLU A 179 6.89 3.89 -4.61
C GLU A 179 7.32 3.77 -3.14
N GLY A 180 8.33 4.54 -2.73
CA GLY A 180 8.83 4.54 -1.34
C GLY A 180 7.76 4.88 -0.32
N VAL A 181 6.96 5.93 -0.54
CA VAL A 181 5.89 6.31 0.41
C VAL A 181 4.70 5.36 0.37
N LEU A 182 4.39 4.76 -0.77
CA LEU A 182 3.37 3.71 -0.87
C LEU A 182 3.81 2.46 -0.10
N ASN A 183 5.06 2.00 -0.30
CA ASN A 183 5.62 0.88 0.46
C ASN A 183 5.64 1.17 1.96
N GLY A 184 6.03 2.38 2.36
CA GLY A 184 6.01 2.82 3.74
C GLY A 184 4.61 2.78 4.35
N ALA A 185 3.59 3.27 3.63
CA ALA A 185 2.20 3.23 4.09
C ALA A 185 1.68 1.78 4.23
N LEU A 186 2.01 0.92 3.27
CA LEU A 186 1.68 -0.50 3.32
C LEU A 186 2.35 -1.19 4.51
N PHE A 187 3.63 -0.94 4.73
CA PHE A 187 4.37 -1.46 5.89
C PHE A 187 3.73 -1.03 7.22
N GLU A 188 3.41 0.24 7.37
CA GLU A 188 2.76 0.77 8.57
C GLU A 188 1.36 0.18 8.78
N PHE A 189 0.60 -0.04 7.69
CA PHE A 189 -0.68 -0.72 7.77
C PHE A 189 -0.54 -2.16 8.27
N ILE A 190 0.36 -2.96 7.67
CA ILE A 190 0.61 -4.34 8.09
C ILE A 190 1.11 -4.40 9.54
N ARG A 191 1.99 -3.47 9.93
CA ARG A 191 2.49 -3.34 11.30
C ARG A 191 1.35 -3.03 12.29
N THR A 192 0.45 -2.12 11.92
CA THR A 192 -0.72 -1.76 12.74
C THR A 192 -1.66 -2.96 12.86
N PHE A 193 -1.98 -3.61 11.74
CA PHE A 193 -2.83 -4.80 11.69
C PHE A 193 -2.29 -5.93 12.59
N SER A 194 -1.01 -6.27 12.43
CA SER A 194 -0.39 -7.41 13.13
C SER A 194 -0.18 -7.17 14.64
N ARG A 195 -0.36 -5.94 15.12
CA ARG A 195 -0.22 -5.55 16.54
C ARG A 195 -1.53 -5.09 17.17
N ASP A 196 -2.59 -4.97 16.39
CA ASP A 196 -3.87 -4.48 16.91
C ASP A 196 -4.47 -5.49 17.90
N PRO A 197 -4.82 -5.07 19.12
CA PRO A 197 -5.36 -5.96 20.15
C PRO A 197 -6.65 -6.67 19.70
N ASN A 198 -7.56 -5.98 18.99
CA ASN A 198 -8.82 -6.58 18.56
C ASN A 198 -8.58 -7.65 17.49
N VAL A 199 -7.62 -7.43 16.58
CA VAL A 199 -7.20 -8.43 15.59
C VAL A 199 -6.61 -9.66 16.28
N LEU A 200 -5.69 -9.44 17.22
CA LEU A 200 -5.04 -10.53 17.96
C LEU A 200 -6.04 -11.34 18.79
N ASP A 201 -6.95 -10.68 19.49
CA ASP A 201 -7.96 -11.34 20.35
C ASP A 201 -8.99 -12.11 19.53
N ALA A 202 -9.41 -11.57 18.36
CA ALA A 202 -10.27 -12.28 17.44
C ALA A 202 -9.61 -13.59 16.94
N LEU A 203 -8.35 -13.51 16.51
CA LEU A 203 -7.62 -14.69 16.01
C LEU A 203 -7.31 -15.69 17.12
N ARG A 204 -7.01 -15.25 18.36
CA ARG A 204 -6.87 -16.13 19.53
C ARG A 204 -8.16 -16.85 19.84
N THR A 205 -9.29 -16.16 19.75
CA THR A 205 -10.62 -16.75 19.95
C THR A 205 -10.86 -17.89 18.95
N VAL A 206 -10.52 -17.67 17.67
CA VAL A 206 -10.61 -18.74 16.64
C VAL A 206 -9.69 -19.90 16.98
N ALA A 207 -8.45 -19.64 17.39
CA ALA A 207 -7.49 -20.69 17.75
C ALA A 207 -8.00 -21.57 18.91
N LEU A 208 -8.53 -20.96 19.97
CA LEU A 208 -9.12 -21.67 21.11
C LEU A 208 -10.36 -22.49 20.72
N GLN A 209 -11.17 -22.00 19.80
CA GLN A 209 -12.34 -22.75 19.31
C GLN A 209 -11.93 -23.92 18.42
N LYS A 210 -10.86 -23.79 17.65
CA LYS A 210 -10.28 -24.88 16.84
C LYS A 210 -9.76 -26.03 17.71
N GLU A 211 -9.07 -25.72 18.81
CA GLU A 211 -8.51 -26.73 19.73
C GLU A 211 -9.59 -27.56 20.47
N LYS A 212 -10.83 -27.06 20.54
CA LYS A 212 -11.95 -27.72 21.18
C LYS A 212 -12.77 -28.66 20.27
N ARG A 213 -12.40 -28.69 18.97
CA ARG A 213 -13.08 -29.56 17.96
C ARG A 213 -12.31 -30.84 17.74
#